data_52806f8e659318e75f875f0ea667bb01
#
_entry.id   52806f8e659318e75f875f0ea667bb01
#
_cell.length_a   1.000
_cell.length_b   1.000
_cell.length_c   1.000
_cell.angle_alpha   90.00
_cell.angle_beta   90.00
_cell.angle_gamma   90.00
#
_symmetry.space_group_name_H-M   'P 1'
#
loop_
_entity.id
_entity.type
_entity.pdbx_description
1 polymer ?
#
loop_
_entity_poly.entity_id
_entity_poly.type
_entity_poly.pdbx_seq_one_letter_code
_entity_poly.pdbx_strand_id
1 'polypeptide(L)'
;MEGSRSLFIPVILGTTRQGRMSLHVSRLLTQEMAKQNGVETELIDIATVSLPTGDAGEAIKEAGFSGKMNRADGLVIVAPEYNHGYSGLLKHVLDSCLKEYIHKAVGIVGVSAGPFGGTRVIQNLLPVMREIGLVTIFWDVNFSSVQKVFAEDGKLLDESYIRRIDKFLKELIWMAKTLRQGREQISLD
;
A
#
# COMPACT_ATOMS: atom_id res chain seq x y z
N MET A 1 25.47 5.07 -18.89
CA MET A 1 24.14 5.21 -18.29
C MET A 1 24.39 5.11 -16.78
N GLU A 2 24.39 6.23 -16.09
CA GLU A 2 24.49 6.26 -14.62
C GLU A 2 23.33 5.42 -14.05
N GLY A 3 23.64 4.53 -13.11
CA GLY A 3 22.69 3.60 -12.55
C GLY A 3 21.56 4.35 -11.85
N SER A 4 20.35 4.33 -12.44
CA SER A 4 19.17 4.93 -11.79
C SER A 4 18.98 4.28 -10.42
N ARG A 5 18.76 5.08 -9.39
CA ARG A 5 18.48 4.56 -8.02
C ARG A 5 17.34 3.51 -8.07
N SER A 6 17.41 2.55 -7.18
CA SER A 6 16.30 1.60 -6.98
C SER A 6 14.98 2.33 -6.76
N LEU A 7 13.86 1.73 -7.20
CA LEU A 7 12.53 2.18 -6.81
C LEU A 7 12.34 1.92 -5.31
N PHE A 8 11.73 2.86 -4.61
CA PHE A 8 11.26 2.62 -3.25
C PHE A 8 9.74 2.48 -3.24
N ILE A 9 9.26 1.27 -2.91
CA ILE A 9 7.82 0.94 -2.89
C ILE A 9 7.48 0.31 -1.53
N PRO A 10 7.09 1.10 -0.52
CA PRO A 10 6.69 0.57 0.78
C PRO A 10 5.32 -0.11 0.74
N VAL A 11 5.13 -1.06 1.67
CA VAL A 11 3.86 -1.75 1.92
C VAL A 11 3.25 -1.21 3.21
N ILE A 12 2.07 -0.58 3.12
CA ILE A 12 1.36 0.00 4.26
C ILE A 12 0.34 -1.00 4.80
N LEU A 13 0.49 -1.41 6.06
CA LEU A 13 -0.48 -2.23 6.78
C LEU A 13 -1.57 -1.33 7.38
N GLY A 14 -2.75 -1.34 6.78
CA GLY A 14 -3.86 -0.38 6.99
C GLY A 14 -4.73 -0.62 8.22
N THR A 15 -4.21 -1.25 9.29
CA THR A 15 -4.97 -1.46 10.54
C THR A 15 -4.05 -1.66 11.74
N THR A 16 -4.54 -1.31 12.92
CA THR A 16 -3.85 -1.49 14.22
C THR A 16 -4.43 -2.63 15.06
N ARG A 17 -5.46 -3.33 14.56
CA ARG A 17 -6.17 -4.38 15.30
C ARG A 17 -5.21 -5.49 15.76
N GLN A 18 -5.33 -5.94 17.01
CA GLN A 18 -4.61 -7.10 17.50
C GLN A 18 -5.08 -8.38 16.79
N GLY A 19 -4.18 -9.35 16.56
CA GLY A 19 -4.49 -10.59 15.85
C GLY A 19 -4.89 -10.40 14.37
N ARG A 20 -4.49 -9.31 13.75
CA ARG A 20 -4.82 -8.98 12.36
C ARG A 20 -4.14 -9.91 11.36
N MET A 21 -4.92 -10.67 10.62
CA MET A 21 -4.42 -11.55 9.54
C MET A 21 -3.79 -10.75 8.37
N SER A 22 -4.17 -9.48 8.21
CA SER A 22 -3.56 -8.57 7.23
C SER A 22 -2.06 -8.33 7.47
N LEU A 23 -1.53 -8.62 8.66
CA LEU A 23 -0.09 -8.60 8.91
C LEU A 23 0.64 -9.68 8.12
N HIS A 24 0.09 -10.91 8.03
CA HIS A 24 0.67 -12.00 7.22
C HIS A 24 0.62 -11.64 5.73
N VAL A 25 -0.49 -11.05 5.27
CA VAL A 25 -0.62 -10.54 3.89
C VAL A 25 0.44 -9.49 3.60
N SER A 26 0.61 -8.50 4.49
CA SER A 26 1.59 -7.43 4.29
C SER A 26 3.03 -7.96 4.30
N ARG A 27 3.36 -8.90 5.19
CA ARG A 27 4.68 -9.56 5.21
C ARG A 27 4.95 -10.33 3.92
N LEU A 28 3.97 -11.10 3.45
CA LEU A 28 4.08 -11.83 2.18
C LEU A 28 4.35 -10.86 1.01
N LEU A 29 3.58 -9.78 0.90
CA LEU A 29 3.78 -8.76 -0.15
C LEU A 29 5.17 -8.11 -0.05
N THR A 30 5.62 -7.76 1.15
CA THR A 30 6.96 -7.20 1.36
C THR A 30 8.05 -8.20 0.94
N GLN A 31 7.90 -9.48 1.27
CA GLN A 31 8.83 -10.53 0.87
C GLN A 31 8.87 -10.73 -0.65
N GLU A 32 7.71 -10.78 -1.32
CA GLU A 32 7.64 -10.93 -2.78
C GLU A 32 8.15 -9.67 -3.51
N MET A 33 7.91 -8.47 -2.96
CA MET A 33 8.45 -7.21 -3.47
C MET A 33 9.98 -7.16 -3.34
N ALA A 34 10.53 -7.61 -2.24
CA ALA A 34 11.98 -7.64 -2.01
C ALA A 34 12.76 -8.55 -2.98
N LYS A 35 12.06 -9.51 -3.62
CA LYS A 35 12.65 -10.36 -4.67
C LYS A 35 12.77 -9.64 -6.03
N GLN A 36 12.13 -8.48 -6.18
CA GLN A 36 12.09 -7.77 -7.45
C GLN A 36 13.38 -6.96 -7.67
N ASN A 37 14.05 -7.18 -8.79
CA ASN A 37 15.29 -6.49 -9.11
C ASN A 37 15.11 -4.97 -9.22
N GLY A 38 15.96 -4.20 -8.54
CA GLY A 38 15.95 -2.75 -8.56
C GLY A 38 14.79 -2.13 -7.77
N VAL A 39 14.22 -2.89 -6.83
CA VAL A 39 13.18 -2.41 -5.90
C VAL A 39 13.66 -2.54 -4.47
N GLU A 40 13.53 -1.47 -3.71
CA GLU A 40 13.65 -1.39 -2.26
C GLU A 40 12.25 -1.30 -1.68
N THR A 41 12.00 -2.02 -0.59
CA THR A 41 10.70 -2.04 0.08
C THR A 41 10.85 -2.13 1.59
N GLU A 42 9.83 -1.68 2.30
CA GLU A 42 9.69 -1.91 3.75
C GLU A 42 8.22 -2.06 4.12
N LEU A 43 7.95 -2.72 5.22
CA LEU A 43 6.62 -2.78 5.82
C LEU A 43 6.43 -1.57 6.76
N ILE A 44 5.45 -0.72 6.45
CA ILE A 44 5.01 0.37 7.32
C ILE A 44 3.73 -0.07 8.05
N ASP A 45 3.86 -0.33 9.34
CA ASP A 45 2.71 -0.62 10.19
C ASP A 45 2.15 0.70 10.73
N ILE A 46 0.91 1.05 10.37
CA ILE A 46 0.28 2.29 10.86
C ILE A 46 0.13 2.33 12.39
N ALA A 47 0.24 1.20 13.07
CA ALA A 47 0.27 1.17 14.53
C ALA A 47 1.50 1.87 15.13
N THR A 48 2.56 2.05 14.35
CA THR A 48 3.79 2.72 14.77
C THR A 48 3.86 4.19 14.34
N VAL A 49 2.87 4.67 13.58
CA VAL A 49 2.77 6.07 13.15
C VAL A 49 2.01 6.85 14.22
N SER A 50 2.70 7.76 14.89
CA SER A 50 2.10 8.59 15.95
C SER A 50 1.62 9.91 15.37
N LEU A 51 0.31 10.05 15.24
CA LEU A 51 -0.33 11.27 14.76
C LEU A 51 -1.26 11.84 15.85
N PRO A 52 -1.32 13.16 16.02
CA PRO A 52 -2.30 13.79 16.90
C PRO A 52 -3.72 13.53 16.39
N THR A 53 -4.68 13.39 17.29
CA THR A 53 -6.10 13.20 16.94
C THR A 53 -6.83 14.51 16.66
N GLY A 54 -6.23 15.66 17.04
CA GLY A 54 -6.76 16.98 16.74
C GLY A 54 -6.40 17.37 15.30
N ASP A 55 -7.33 18.06 14.62
CA ASP A 55 -7.06 18.64 13.31
C ASP A 55 -6.13 19.86 13.46
N ALA A 56 -4.95 19.77 12.90
CA ALA A 56 -3.96 20.83 12.89
C ALA A 56 -3.46 21.14 11.45
N GLY A 57 -4.19 20.70 10.42
CA GLY A 57 -3.82 20.89 9.02
C GLY A 57 -2.42 20.32 8.71
N GLU A 58 -1.55 21.13 8.10
CA GLU A 58 -0.19 20.69 7.75
C GLU A 58 0.69 20.31 8.96
N ALA A 59 0.32 20.69 10.17
CA ALA A 59 1.05 20.32 11.39
C ALA A 59 0.79 18.89 11.86
N ILE A 60 -0.12 18.15 11.24
CA ILE A 60 -0.41 16.74 11.57
C ILE A 60 0.71 15.80 11.10
N LYS A 61 1.65 16.25 10.29
CA LYS A 61 2.68 15.39 9.71
C LYS A 61 3.58 14.72 10.75
N GLU A 62 3.68 13.40 10.67
CA GLU A 62 4.73 12.63 11.32
C GLU A 62 5.94 12.55 10.37
N ALA A 63 7.09 13.08 10.81
CA ALA A 63 8.25 13.29 9.94
C ALA A 63 8.80 11.99 9.32
N GLY A 64 8.76 10.88 10.07
CA GLY A 64 9.23 9.58 9.58
C GLY A 64 8.33 9.03 8.46
N PHE A 65 7.01 9.09 8.64
CA PHE A 65 6.06 8.66 7.61
C PHE A 65 6.10 9.56 6.39
N SER A 66 6.00 10.88 6.60
CA SER A 66 6.08 11.87 5.51
C SER A 66 7.36 11.75 4.70
N GLY A 67 8.51 11.58 5.36
CA GLY A 67 9.80 11.36 4.70
C GLY A 67 9.83 10.10 3.83
N LYS A 68 9.22 9.00 4.30
CA LYS A 68 9.09 7.77 3.51
C LYS A 68 8.15 7.96 2.32
N MET A 69 7.01 8.62 2.52
CA MET A 69 6.08 8.92 1.42
C MET A 69 6.70 9.84 0.38
N ASN A 70 7.50 10.82 0.80
CA ASN A 70 8.21 11.70 -0.12
C ASN A 70 9.24 10.92 -0.98
N ARG A 71 9.99 9.99 -0.37
CA ARG A 71 10.97 9.14 -1.07
C ARG A 71 10.32 8.10 -1.99
N ALA A 72 9.11 7.65 -1.70
CA ALA A 72 8.43 6.57 -2.42
C ALA A 72 8.21 6.90 -3.90
N ASP A 73 8.39 5.90 -4.76
CA ASP A 73 8.04 5.95 -6.19
C ASP A 73 6.65 5.38 -6.47
N GLY A 74 6.17 4.54 -5.57
CA GLY A 74 4.83 3.97 -5.51
C GLY A 74 4.59 3.37 -4.14
N LEU A 75 3.41 2.85 -3.86
CA LEU A 75 3.07 2.20 -2.61
C LEU A 75 2.08 1.05 -2.79
N VAL A 76 2.06 0.14 -1.82
CA VAL A 76 1.02 -0.86 -1.65
C VAL A 76 0.23 -0.55 -0.39
N ILE A 77 -1.10 -0.54 -0.48
CA ILE A 77 -1.98 -0.40 0.69
C ILE A 77 -2.68 -1.73 0.94
N VAL A 78 -2.41 -2.36 2.08
CA VAL A 78 -3.11 -3.57 2.55
C VAL A 78 -4.23 -3.15 3.47
N ALA A 79 -5.46 -3.20 2.98
CA ALA A 79 -6.64 -2.71 3.65
C ALA A 79 -7.59 -3.84 4.06
N PRO A 80 -7.72 -4.16 5.36
CA PRO A 80 -8.79 -5.03 5.81
C PRO A 80 -10.14 -4.32 5.75
N GLU A 81 -11.18 -5.06 5.34
CA GLU A 81 -12.54 -4.55 5.25
C GLU A 81 -13.20 -4.49 6.64
N TYR A 82 -13.57 -3.30 7.05
CA TYR A 82 -14.34 -3.01 8.26
C TYR A 82 -15.67 -2.35 7.89
N ASN A 83 -16.78 -3.03 8.14
CA ASN A 83 -18.12 -2.48 7.83
C ASN A 83 -18.21 -1.89 6.41
N HIS A 84 -17.75 -2.65 5.42
CA HIS A 84 -17.68 -2.30 4.00
C HIS A 84 -16.66 -1.17 3.64
N GLY A 85 -15.91 -0.66 4.59
CA GLY A 85 -14.92 0.39 4.37
C GLY A 85 -13.53 0.03 4.89
N TYR A 86 -12.66 1.01 4.94
CA TYR A 86 -11.32 0.94 5.53
C TYR A 86 -11.34 1.46 6.98
N SER A 87 -10.27 1.20 7.73
CA SER A 87 -10.16 1.69 9.11
C SER A 87 -10.00 3.22 9.14
N GLY A 88 -10.64 3.88 10.12
CA GLY A 88 -10.48 5.33 10.30
C GLY A 88 -9.03 5.75 10.53
N LEU A 89 -8.22 4.89 11.20
CA LEU A 89 -6.80 5.14 11.39
C LEU A 89 -6.01 5.11 10.07
N LEU A 90 -6.36 4.23 9.12
CA LEU A 90 -5.75 4.29 7.79
C LEU A 90 -6.04 5.62 7.10
N LYS A 91 -7.30 6.08 7.16
CA LYS A 91 -7.67 7.37 6.58
C LYS A 91 -6.88 8.51 7.23
N HIS A 92 -6.80 8.52 8.56
CA HIS A 92 -6.06 9.54 9.32
C HIS A 92 -4.56 9.58 8.94
N VAL A 93 -3.92 8.41 8.78
CA VAL A 93 -2.52 8.33 8.33
C VAL A 93 -2.37 8.82 6.88
N LEU A 94 -3.28 8.43 5.99
CA LEU A 94 -3.24 8.88 4.59
C LEU A 94 -3.43 10.40 4.48
N ASP A 95 -4.34 10.98 5.26
CA ASP A 95 -4.63 12.42 5.24
C ASP A 95 -3.51 13.28 5.83
N SER A 96 -2.54 12.70 6.53
CA SER A 96 -1.38 13.41 7.05
C SER A 96 -0.38 13.85 5.98
N CYS A 97 -0.52 13.33 4.75
CA CYS A 97 0.30 13.68 3.59
C CYS A 97 -0.60 14.02 2.40
N LEU A 98 -0.13 14.89 1.51
CA LEU A 98 -0.80 15.21 0.25
C LEU A 98 0.22 15.35 -0.89
N LYS A 99 1.12 16.34 -0.80
CA LYS A 99 2.14 16.62 -1.82
C LYS A 99 3.08 15.43 -2.04
N GLU A 100 3.29 14.63 -1.00
CA GLU A 100 4.13 13.45 -1.00
C GLU A 100 3.58 12.31 -1.86
N TYR A 101 2.28 12.32 -2.17
CA TYR A 101 1.61 11.28 -2.96
C TYR A 101 1.46 11.61 -4.44
N ILE A 102 1.44 12.90 -4.81
CA ILE A 102 1.06 13.34 -6.14
C ILE A 102 1.88 12.64 -7.23
N HIS A 103 1.17 12.09 -8.22
CA HIS A 103 1.71 11.37 -9.37
C HIS A 103 2.56 10.14 -9.00
N LYS A 104 2.23 9.44 -7.91
CA LYS A 104 2.86 8.15 -7.56
C LYS A 104 1.88 6.99 -7.78
N ALA A 105 2.43 5.83 -8.13
CA ALA A 105 1.62 4.64 -8.33
C ALA A 105 1.13 4.07 -6.99
N VAL A 106 -0.08 3.53 -6.96
CA VAL A 106 -0.58 2.77 -5.81
C VAL A 106 -1.28 1.49 -6.24
N GLY A 107 -0.93 0.39 -5.59
CA GLY A 107 -1.66 -0.87 -5.66
C GLY A 107 -2.43 -1.11 -4.37
N ILE A 108 -3.66 -1.60 -4.47
CA ILE A 108 -4.51 -1.86 -3.31
C ILE A 108 -4.71 -3.36 -3.14
N VAL A 109 -4.60 -3.82 -1.91
CA VAL A 109 -4.81 -5.22 -1.52
C VAL A 109 -5.90 -5.28 -0.47
N GLY A 110 -7.04 -5.86 -0.86
CA GLY A 110 -8.17 -6.06 0.03
C GLY A 110 -8.02 -7.33 0.87
N VAL A 111 -8.44 -7.27 2.12
CA VAL A 111 -8.41 -8.41 3.05
C VAL A 111 -9.74 -8.53 3.76
N SER A 112 -10.35 -9.72 3.79
CA SER A 112 -11.54 -9.95 4.59
C SER A 112 -11.60 -11.37 5.19
N ALA A 113 -12.31 -11.49 6.30
CA ALA A 113 -12.67 -12.79 6.88
C ALA A 113 -13.77 -13.50 6.04
N GLY A 114 -14.55 -12.73 5.29
CA GLY A 114 -15.60 -13.23 4.40
C GLY A 114 -15.11 -13.55 2.99
N PRO A 115 -16.01 -13.99 2.10
CA PRO A 115 -15.68 -14.48 0.75
C PRO A 115 -15.31 -13.38 -0.25
N PHE A 116 -15.60 -12.11 0.05
CA PHE A 116 -15.41 -11.01 -0.91
C PHE A 116 -13.99 -10.43 -0.95
N GLY A 117 -13.08 -10.88 -0.09
CA GLY A 117 -11.67 -10.50 -0.16
C GLY A 117 -11.38 -9.00 -0.01
N GLY A 118 -12.29 -8.25 0.62
CA GLY A 118 -12.10 -6.81 0.76
C GLY A 118 -12.44 -6.00 -0.50
N THR A 119 -13.25 -6.53 -1.42
CA THR A 119 -13.65 -5.80 -2.64
C THR A 119 -14.27 -4.44 -2.33
N ARG A 120 -15.09 -4.34 -1.29
CA ARG A 120 -15.75 -3.07 -0.94
C ARG A 120 -14.78 -2.04 -0.38
N VAL A 121 -13.81 -2.47 0.43
CA VAL A 121 -12.79 -1.54 0.93
C VAL A 121 -11.93 -1.01 -0.20
N ILE A 122 -11.60 -1.83 -1.21
CA ILE A 122 -10.89 -1.37 -2.41
C ILE A 122 -11.71 -0.29 -3.10
N GLN A 123 -12.99 -0.56 -3.40
CA GLN A 123 -13.86 0.41 -4.07
C GLN A 123 -13.99 1.73 -3.30
N ASN A 124 -14.02 1.67 -1.97
CA ASN A 124 -14.09 2.88 -1.13
C ASN A 124 -12.76 3.63 -1.06
N LEU A 125 -11.63 2.98 -1.30
CA LEU A 125 -10.32 3.63 -1.35
C LEU A 125 -10.05 4.33 -2.68
N LEU A 126 -10.58 3.85 -3.81
CA LEU A 126 -10.32 4.44 -5.13
C LEU A 126 -10.55 5.95 -5.19
N PRO A 127 -11.69 6.51 -4.74
CA PRO A 127 -11.88 7.96 -4.73
C PRO A 127 -10.90 8.69 -3.81
N VAL A 128 -10.51 8.09 -2.70
CA VAL A 128 -9.50 8.66 -1.79
C VAL A 128 -8.14 8.73 -2.47
N MET A 129 -7.72 7.63 -3.12
CA MET A 129 -6.44 7.60 -3.85
C MET A 129 -6.38 8.70 -4.91
N ARG A 130 -7.46 8.85 -5.68
CA ARG A 130 -7.55 9.91 -6.68
C ARG A 130 -7.42 11.30 -6.07
N GLU A 131 -8.12 11.55 -4.96
CA GLU A 131 -8.16 12.87 -4.32
C GLU A 131 -6.80 13.27 -3.74
N ILE A 132 -6.05 12.33 -3.17
CA ILE A 132 -4.70 12.59 -2.67
C ILE A 132 -3.61 12.54 -3.75
N GLY A 133 -3.98 12.40 -5.03
CA GLY A 133 -3.08 12.47 -6.19
C GLY A 133 -2.35 11.17 -6.53
N LEU A 134 -2.72 10.04 -5.92
CA LEU A 134 -2.20 8.73 -6.26
C LEU A 134 -2.84 8.16 -7.53
N VAL A 135 -2.05 7.45 -8.33
CA VAL A 135 -2.50 6.78 -9.56
C VAL A 135 -2.65 5.27 -9.27
N THR A 136 -3.88 4.80 -9.21
CA THR A 136 -4.15 3.38 -8.97
C THR A 136 -3.81 2.53 -10.19
N ILE A 137 -3.19 1.37 -9.95
CA ILE A 137 -2.97 0.36 -11.00
C ILE A 137 -4.27 -0.39 -11.29
N PHE A 138 -4.31 -1.11 -12.41
CA PHE A 138 -5.52 -1.84 -12.84
C PHE A 138 -5.81 -3.08 -11.99
N TRP A 139 -4.77 -3.79 -11.53
CA TRP A 139 -4.94 -5.04 -10.78
C TRP A 139 -4.98 -4.82 -9.28
N ASP A 140 -5.96 -5.44 -8.64
CA ASP A 140 -6.03 -5.59 -7.18
C ASP A 140 -5.73 -7.04 -6.76
N VAL A 141 -5.39 -7.24 -5.49
CA VAL A 141 -5.34 -8.57 -4.89
C VAL A 141 -6.34 -8.66 -3.75
N ASN A 142 -7.23 -9.64 -3.81
CA ASN A 142 -8.28 -9.87 -2.83
C ASN A 142 -8.00 -11.12 -2.01
N PHE A 143 -7.73 -10.98 -0.71
CA PHE A 143 -7.57 -12.09 0.23
C PHE A 143 -8.90 -12.43 0.89
N SER A 144 -9.61 -13.38 0.29
CA SER A 144 -10.90 -13.89 0.80
C SER A 144 -10.67 -14.92 1.89
N SER A 145 -11.55 -14.95 2.91
CA SER A 145 -11.47 -15.91 4.03
C SER A 145 -10.04 -16.05 4.55
N VAL A 146 -9.42 -14.91 4.81
CA VAL A 146 -7.96 -14.79 5.03
C VAL A 146 -7.41 -15.72 6.12
N GLN A 147 -8.24 -16.07 7.12
CA GLN A 147 -7.90 -17.04 8.17
C GLN A 147 -7.66 -18.47 7.65
N LYS A 148 -8.03 -18.78 6.39
CA LYS A 148 -7.77 -20.06 5.72
C LYS A 148 -6.58 -20.00 4.77
N VAL A 149 -6.05 -18.81 4.53
CA VAL A 149 -4.95 -18.58 3.57
C VAL A 149 -3.58 -18.77 4.22
N PHE A 150 -3.50 -18.57 5.53
CA PHE A 150 -2.26 -18.68 6.30
C PHE A 150 -2.43 -19.68 7.47
N ALA A 151 -1.37 -20.40 7.78
CA ALA A 151 -1.24 -21.15 9.03
C ALA A 151 -1.01 -20.19 10.22
N GLU A 152 -1.07 -20.71 11.45
CA GLU A 152 -0.88 -19.90 12.67
C GLU A 152 0.50 -19.21 12.73
N ASP A 153 1.53 -19.88 12.19
CA ASP A 153 2.89 -19.33 12.08
C ASP A 153 3.06 -18.30 10.94
N GLY A 154 2.00 -18.06 10.16
CA GLY A 154 2.00 -17.15 9.03
C GLY A 154 2.46 -17.74 7.71
N LYS A 155 2.69 -19.06 7.64
CA LYS A 155 3.01 -19.75 6.39
C LYS A 155 1.81 -19.70 5.44
N LEU A 156 2.07 -19.36 4.17
CA LEU A 156 1.06 -19.37 3.11
C LEU A 156 0.60 -20.81 2.83
N LEU A 157 -0.69 -21.06 2.84
CA LEU A 157 -1.33 -22.34 2.54
C LEU A 157 -1.85 -22.43 1.10
N ASP A 158 -2.20 -21.29 0.50
CA ASP A 158 -2.70 -21.23 -0.88
C ASP A 158 -1.68 -20.55 -1.80
N GLU A 159 -0.86 -21.34 -2.45
CA GLU A 159 0.18 -20.89 -3.39
C GLU A 159 -0.36 -20.15 -4.62
N SER A 160 -1.69 -20.20 -4.88
CA SER A 160 -2.29 -19.45 -5.98
C SER A 160 -2.12 -17.93 -5.82
N TYR A 161 -1.97 -17.46 -4.57
CA TYR A 161 -1.72 -16.05 -4.29
C TYR A 161 -0.38 -15.55 -4.80
N ILE A 162 0.65 -16.41 -4.89
CA ILE A 162 1.98 -16.00 -5.42
C ILE A 162 1.84 -15.49 -6.86
N ARG A 163 1.08 -16.20 -7.71
CA ARG A 163 0.86 -15.76 -9.11
C ARG A 163 0.06 -14.47 -9.21
N ARG A 164 -0.92 -14.27 -8.32
CA ARG A 164 -1.72 -13.04 -8.27
C ARG A 164 -0.86 -11.85 -7.83
N ILE A 165 -0.03 -12.06 -6.82
CA ILE A 165 0.92 -11.07 -6.32
C ILE A 165 1.95 -10.73 -7.39
N ASP A 166 2.54 -11.72 -8.08
CA ASP A 166 3.51 -11.48 -9.14
C ASP A 166 2.94 -10.58 -10.25
N LYS A 167 1.72 -10.86 -10.70
CA LYS A 167 1.04 -10.02 -11.70
C LYS A 167 0.81 -8.60 -11.21
N PHE A 168 0.34 -8.44 -9.98
CA PHE A 168 0.10 -7.16 -9.33
C PHE A 168 1.41 -6.36 -9.18
N LEU A 169 2.50 -7.00 -8.71
CA LEU A 169 3.78 -6.34 -8.52
C LEU A 169 4.42 -5.90 -9.83
N LYS A 170 4.33 -6.72 -10.88
CA LYS A 170 4.85 -6.36 -12.22
C LYS A 170 4.20 -5.09 -12.75
N GLU A 171 2.89 -4.96 -12.63
CA GLU A 171 2.18 -3.76 -13.06
C GLU A 171 2.51 -2.55 -12.19
N LEU A 172 2.52 -2.72 -10.87
CA LEU A 172 2.87 -1.65 -9.93
C LEU A 172 4.28 -1.10 -10.20
N ILE A 173 5.26 -1.99 -10.39
CA ILE A 173 6.64 -1.61 -10.68
C ILE A 173 6.73 -0.88 -12.02
N TRP A 174 6.03 -1.38 -13.05
CA TRP A 174 5.98 -0.72 -14.35
C TRP A 174 5.40 0.69 -14.24
N MET A 175 4.26 0.84 -13.56
CA MET A 175 3.60 2.14 -13.36
C MET A 175 4.48 3.08 -12.53
N ALA A 176 5.08 2.59 -11.45
CA ALA A 176 5.98 3.39 -10.60
C ALA A 176 7.20 3.91 -11.39
N LYS A 177 7.79 3.09 -12.25
CA LYS A 177 8.88 3.50 -13.17
C LYS A 177 8.42 4.60 -14.13
N THR A 178 7.28 4.39 -14.77
CA THR A 178 6.70 5.32 -15.75
C THR A 178 6.40 6.68 -15.12
N LEU A 179 5.73 6.68 -13.96
CA LEU A 179 5.37 7.92 -13.28
C LEU A 179 6.60 8.62 -12.69
N ARG A 180 7.60 7.87 -12.21
CA ARG A 180 8.88 8.48 -11.79
C ARG A 180 9.55 9.19 -12.96
N GLN A 181 9.67 8.53 -14.10
CA GLN A 181 10.23 9.14 -15.29
C GLN A 181 9.45 10.40 -15.71
N GLY A 182 8.11 10.36 -15.65
CA GLY A 182 7.27 11.53 -15.88
C GLY A 182 7.60 12.69 -14.94
N ARG A 183 7.63 12.42 -13.62
CA ARG A 183 7.97 13.45 -12.62
C ARG A 183 9.36 14.05 -12.77
N GLU A 184 10.33 13.27 -13.26
CA GLU A 184 11.71 13.71 -13.42
C GLU A 184 11.99 14.42 -14.76
N GLN A 185 11.20 14.16 -15.80
CA GLN A 185 11.52 14.58 -17.18
C GLN A 185 10.46 15.47 -17.84
N ILE A 186 9.24 15.52 -17.30
CA ILE A 186 8.14 16.25 -17.90
C ILE A 186 7.66 17.34 -16.93
N SER A 187 7.79 18.61 -17.35
CA SER A 187 7.18 19.72 -16.61
C SER A 187 5.66 19.69 -16.76
N LEU A 188 4.95 20.17 -15.74
CA LEU A 188 3.51 20.41 -15.76
C LEU A 188 3.18 21.86 -16.14
N ASP A 189 4.22 22.69 -16.34
CA ASP A 189 4.12 24.12 -16.70
C ASP A 189 4.06 24.30 -18.22
#